data_7a067fcf301f29bcbdecf9cf4228fc15
#
_entry.id   7a067fcf301f29bcbdecf9cf4228fc15
#
_cell.length_a   1.000
_cell.length_b   1.000
_cell.length_c   1.000
_cell.angle_alpha   90.00
_cell.angle_beta   90.00
_cell.angle_gamma   90.00
#
_symmetry.space_group_name_H-M   'P 1'
#
loop_
_entity.id
_entity.type
_entity.pdbx_description
1 polymer ?
#
loop_
_entity_poly.entity_id
_entity_poly.type
_entity_poly.pdbx_seq_one_letter_code
_entity_poly.pdbx_strand_id
1 'polypeptide(L)'
;MKPKRKKPLSVRQVALKHGFRSGLEDKIADNLTALGIPFEYEKLVIAYTQPEKKRTYTPDFLLLSNGIIIESKGRFVTADRQKHLMVKEQHPELDIRFVFSNSRSKLSKISQTTYGDWCTKHGFKYADKDIPLSWLKERGN
;
A
#
# COMPACT_ATOMS: atom_id res chain seq x y z
N MET A 1 -7.70 18.60 41.77
CA MET A 1 -6.26 18.88 41.63
C MET A 1 -5.67 18.08 40.49
N LYS A 2 -5.14 18.74 39.47
CA LYS A 2 -4.53 18.03 38.35
C LYS A 2 -3.20 17.40 38.77
N PRO A 3 -2.94 16.13 38.50
CA PRO A 3 -1.66 15.53 38.81
C PRO A 3 -0.53 16.22 38.02
N LYS A 4 0.63 16.37 38.65
CA LYS A 4 1.79 16.92 37.99
C LYS A 4 2.18 16.01 36.81
N ARG A 5 2.21 16.56 35.63
CA ARG A 5 2.68 15.84 34.46
C ARG A 5 4.19 15.63 34.52
N LYS A 6 4.63 14.43 34.26
CA LYS A 6 6.03 14.16 33.99
C LYS A 6 6.45 14.92 32.73
N LYS A 7 7.77 15.16 32.56
CA LYS A 7 8.33 15.77 31.36
C LYS A 7 7.77 15.08 30.12
N PRO A 8 7.25 15.85 29.14
CA PRO A 8 6.66 15.22 27.96
C PRO A 8 7.67 14.36 27.19
N LEU A 9 7.26 13.17 26.81
CA LEU A 9 8.05 12.31 25.95
C LEU A 9 7.95 12.82 24.51
N SER A 10 8.98 12.53 23.70
CA SER A 10 8.88 12.77 22.26
C SER A 10 7.80 11.86 21.67
N VAL A 11 7.25 12.25 20.51
CA VAL A 11 6.24 11.44 19.81
C VAL A 11 6.72 10.00 19.62
N ARG A 12 8.00 9.83 19.26
CA ARG A 12 8.59 8.50 19.10
C ARG A 12 8.64 7.71 20.41
N GLN A 13 9.04 8.35 21.50
CA GLN A 13 9.10 7.71 22.80
C GLN A 13 7.72 7.28 23.29
N VAL A 14 6.72 8.12 23.05
CA VAL A 14 5.33 7.83 23.39
C VAL A 14 4.85 6.59 22.62
N ALA A 15 5.08 6.56 21.31
CA ALA A 15 4.68 5.42 20.48
C ALA A 15 5.33 4.12 20.94
N LEU A 16 6.61 4.17 21.32
CA LEU A 16 7.32 2.99 21.83
C LEU A 16 6.80 2.54 23.18
N LYS A 17 6.49 3.48 24.09
CA LYS A 17 6.06 3.19 25.45
C LYS A 17 4.65 2.62 25.52
N HIS A 18 3.72 3.18 24.74
CA HIS A 18 2.29 2.87 24.82
C HIS A 18 1.74 2.14 23.60
N GLY A 19 2.53 2.02 22.53
CA GLY A 19 2.07 1.45 21.26
C GLY A 19 1.11 2.38 20.51
N PHE A 20 1.05 3.66 20.87
CA PHE A 20 0.18 4.63 20.20
C PHE A 20 0.82 5.15 18.92
N ARG A 21 -0.03 5.41 17.90
CA ARG A 21 0.42 5.89 16.61
C ARG A 21 0.82 7.35 16.57
N SER A 22 0.31 8.15 17.52
CA SER A 22 0.55 9.59 17.52
C SER A 22 0.64 10.13 18.94
N GLY A 23 1.25 11.32 19.06
CA GLY A 23 1.28 12.05 20.33
C GLY A 23 -0.09 12.46 20.82
N LEU A 24 -1.03 12.70 19.90
CA LEU A 24 -2.41 13.03 20.26
C LEU A 24 -3.10 11.86 20.96
N GLU A 25 -2.95 10.64 20.44
CA GLU A 25 -3.53 9.44 21.05
C GLU A 25 -2.99 9.22 22.46
N ASP A 26 -1.69 9.42 22.65
CA ASP A 26 -1.07 9.34 23.98
C ASP A 26 -1.65 10.38 24.94
N LYS A 27 -1.80 11.60 24.48
CA LYS A 27 -2.35 12.70 25.28
C LYS A 27 -3.78 12.41 25.74
N ILE A 28 -4.59 11.87 24.86
CA ILE A 28 -5.96 11.46 25.18
C ILE A 28 -5.95 10.33 26.21
N ALA A 29 -5.11 9.32 26.03
CA ALA A 29 -4.98 8.21 26.96
C ALA A 29 -4.53 8.70 28.34
N ASP A 30 -3.56 9.62 28.40
CA ASP A 30 -3.11 10.21 29.65
C ASP A 30 -4.23 10.96 30.36
N ASN A 31 -5.02 11.74 29.62
CA ASN A 31 -6.14 12.47 30.17
C ASN A 31 -7.22 11.55 30.76
N LEU A 32 -7.56 10.48 30.01
CA LEU A 32 -8.53 9.49 30.46
C LEU A 32 -8.04 8.78 31.73
N THR A 33 -6.77 8.42 31.76
CA THR A 33 -6.14 7.77 32.90
C THR A 33 -6.15 8.70 34.14
N ALA A 34 -5.78 9.97 33.93
CA ALA A 34 -5.76 10.96 35.00
C ALA A 34 -7.15 11.21 35.60
N LEU A 35 -8.20 11.10 34.81
CA LEU A 35 -9.60 11.25 35.24
C LEU A 35 -10.19 9.95 35.79
N GLY A 36 -9.44 8.86 35.79
CA GLY A 36 -9.90 7.56 36.27
C GLY A 36 -10.97 6.93 35.38
N ILE A 37 -11.01 7.28 34.09
CA ILE A 37 -12.00 6.77 33.15
C ILE A 37 -11.45 5.54 32.46
N PRO A 38 -12.07 4.35 32.66
CA PRO A 38 -11.62 3.16 31.95
C PRO A 38 -11.85 3.26 30.44
N PHE A 39 -10.89 2.77 29.65
CA PHE A 39 -10.99 2.76 28.20
C PHE A 39 -10.21 1.57 27.63
N GLU A 40 -10.51 1.25 26.39
CA GLU A 40 -9.73 0.30 25.60
C GLU A 40 -9.09 1.03 24.43
N TYR A 41 -7.87 0.65 24.07
CA TYR A 41 -7.15 1.22 22.96
C TYR A 41 -7.01 0.18 21.84
N GLU A 42 -7.57 0.50 20.68
CA GLU A 42 -7.51 -0.34 19.47
C GLU A 42 -7.93 -1.81 19.65
N LYS A 43 -8.79 -2.10 20.62
CA LYS A 43 -9.33 -3.45 20.84
C LYS A 43 -10.67 -3.65 20.13
N LEU A 44 -11.52 -2.63 20.13
CA LEU A 44 -12.83 -2.71 19.51
C LEU A 44 -12.67 -2.82 17.99
N VAL A 45 -13.28 -3.84 17.40
CA VAL A 45 -13.30 -4.06 15.95
C VAL A 45 -14.74 -3.98 15.47
N ILE A 46 -14.99 -3.07 14.54
CA ILE A 46 -16.33 -2.87 13.97
C ILE A 46 -16.30 -3.30 12.52
N ALA A 47 -17.09 -4.31 12.16
CA ALA A 47 -17.25 -4.71 10.78
C ALA A 47 -18.17 -3.74 10.03
N TYR A 48 -17.82 -3.42 8.79
CA TYR A 48 -18.67 -2.64 7.91
C TYR A 48 -18.50 -3.10 6.48
N THR A 49 -19.51 -2.83 5.64
CA THR A 49 -19.46 -3.14 4.22
C THR A 49 -19.31 -1.84 3.44
N GLN A 50 -18.23 -1.75 2.66
CA GLN A 50 -18.05 -0.60 1.76
C GLN A 50 -18.98 -0.80 0.57
N PRO A 51 -19.84 0.18 0.24
CA PRO A 51 -20.68 0.08 -0.94
C PRO A 51 -19.84 -0.11 -2.20
N GLU A 52 -20.29 -0.99 -3.09
CA GLU A 52 -19.64 -1.23 -4.36
C GLU A 52 -19.64 0.05 -5.20
N LYS A 53 -18.48 0.45 -5.67
CA LYS A 53 -18.32 1.61 -6.55
C LYS A 53 -17.74 1.20 -7.88
N LYS A 54 -18.33 1.66 -8.95
CA LYS A 54 -17.71 1.52 -10.27
C LYS A 54 -16.51 2.45 -10.34
N ARG A 55 -15.40 1.91 -10.81
CA ARG A 55 -14.16 2.68 -11.00
C ARG A 55 -13.62 2.42 -12.38
N THR A 56 -12.80 3.34 -12.87
CA THR A 56 -12.11 3.19 -14.14
C THR A 56 -10.61 3.07 -13.90
N TYR A 57 -9.93 2.42 -14.82
CA TYR A 57 -8.49 2.29 -14.84
C TYR A 57 -7.97 2.80 -16.19
N THR A 58 -7.09 3.79 -16.16
CA THR A 58 -6.45 4.34 -17.34
C THR A 58 -4.97 3.97 -17.30
N PRO A 59 -4.52 2.97 -18.07
CA PRO A 59 -3.10 2.61 -18.09
C PRO A 59 -2.25 3.70 -18.73
N ASP A 60 -0.95 3.68 -18.40
CA ASP A 60 -0.01 4.65 -18.96
C ASP A 60 0.17 4.48 -20.47
N PHE A 61 0.36 3.24 -20.93
CA PHE A 61 0.57 2.96 -22.35
C PHE A 61 -0.18 1.71 -22.79
N LEU A 62 -0.71 1.77 -24.01
CA LEU A 62 -1.21 0.59 -24.72
C LEU A 62 -0.37 0.43 -25.98
N LEU A 63 0.33 -0.70 -26.10
CA LEU A 63 1.09 -1.01 -27.30
C LEU A 63 0.11 -1.50 -28.37
N LEU A 64 -0.03 -0.73 -29.44
CA LEU A 64 -1.07 -0.97 -30.44
C LEU A 64 -0.82 -2.23 -31.27
N SER A 65 0.45 -2.62 -31.46
CA SER A 65 0.77 -3.77 -32.31
C SER A 65 0.46 -5.12 -31.66
N ASN A 66 0.46 -5.20 -30.32
CA ASN A 66 0.29 -6.48 -29.63
C ASN A 66 -0.67 -6.45 -28.44
N GLY A 67 -1.22 -5.27 -28.13
CA GLY A 67 -2.19 -5.12 -27.04
C GLY A 67 -1.61 -5.18 -25.63
N ILE A 68 -0.30 -5.16 -25.49
CA ILE A 68 0.33 -5.15 -24.16
C ILE A 68 0.08 -3.80 -23.50
N ILE A 69 -0.36 -3.85 -22.24
CA ILE A 69 -0.60 -2.67 -21.41
C ILE A 69 0.59 -2.46 -20.50
N ILE A 70 1.13 -1.26 -20.49
CA ILE A 70 2.31 -0.90 -19.69
C ILE A 70 1.93 0.09 -18.61
N GLU A 71 2.28 -0.26 -17.38
CA GLU A 71 2.20 0.62 -16.21
C GLU A 71 3.61 0.94 -15.72
N SER A 72 3.95 2.21 -15.68
CA SER A 72 5.22 2.63 -15.11
C SER A 72 5.03 3.10 -13.67
N LYS A 73 5.91 2.65 -12.77
CA LYS A 73 5.80 2.97 -11.34
C LYS A 73 7.17 3.29 -10.74
N GLY A 74 7.28 4.47 -10.15
CA GLY A 74 8.39 4.78 -9.24
C GLY A 74 8.12 4.19 -7.86
N ARG A 75 6.94 4.48 -7.30
CA ARG A 75 6.46 3.91 -6.04
C ARG A 75 5.24 3.05 -6.31
N PHE A 76 5.28 1.84 -5.77
CA PHE A 76 4.21 0.87 -5.97
C PHE A 76 3.48 0.67 -4.64
N VAL A 77 2.60 1.61 -4.33
CA VAL A 77 1.92 1.66 -3.03
C VAL A 77 0.79 0.64 -2.93
N THR A 78 0.31 0.39 -1.71
CA THR A 78 -0.75 -0.60 -1.44
C THR A 78 -1.99 -0.39 -2.30
N ALA A 79 -2.44 0.85 -2.46
CA ALA A 79 -3.62 1.15 -3.27
C ALA A 79 -3.44 0.75 -4.72
N ASP A 80 -2.24 0.97 -5.28
CA ASP A 80 -1.91 0.54 -6.65
C ASP A 80 -1.97 -0.98 -6.77
N ARG A 81 -1.37 -1.69 -5.83
CA ARG A 81 -1.35 -3.15 -5.84
C ARG A 81 -2.75 -3.74 -5.76
N GLN A 82 -3.59 -3.21 -4.87
CA GLN A 82 -4.98 -3.65 -4.73
C GLN A 82 -5.79 -3.39 -5.99
N LYS A 83 -5.62 -2.22 -6.61
CA LYS A 83 -6.27 -1.88 -7.86
C LYS A 83 -5.92 -2.90 -8.96
N HIS A 84 -4.64 -3.21 -9.12
CA HIS A 84 -4.21 -4.12 -10.16
C HIS A 84 -4.65 -5.57 -9.94
N LEU A 85 -4.78 -5.99 -8.68
CA LEU A 85 -5.36 -7.31 -8.37
C LEU A 85 -6.84 -7.36 -8.78
N MET A 86 -7.60 -6.30 -8.50
CA MET A 86 -9.01 -6.23 -8.90
C MET A 86 -9.18 -6.18 -10.41
N VAL A 87 -8.36 -5.39 -11.10
CA VAL A 87 -8.40 -5.32 -12.55
C VAL A 87 -8.08 -6.68 -13.16
N LYS A 88 -7.05 -7.35 -12.66
CA LYS A 88 -6.66 -8.68 -13.14
C LYS A 88 -7.77 -9.72 -12.93
N GLU A 89 -8.42 -9.69 -11.76
CA GLU A 89 -9.52 -10.59 -11.46
C GLU A 89 -10.72 -10.38 -12.39
N GLN A 90 -11.06 -9.12 -12.65
CA GLN A 90 -12.21 -8.76 -13.46
C GLN A 90 -11.93 -8.80 -14.97
N HIS A 91 -10.67 -8.65 -15.37
CA HIS A 91 -10.23 -8.63 -16.75
C HIS A 91 -9.00 -9.53 -16.96
N PRO A 92 -9.13 -10.84 -16.75
CA PRO A 92 -7.98 -11.75 -16.81
C PRO A 92 -7.36 -11.85 -18.23
N GLU A 93 -8.09 -11.42 -19.25
CA GLU A 93 -7.62 -11.40 -20.64
C GLU A 93 -6.60 -10.29 -20.92
N LEU A 94 -6.52 -9.27 -20.06
CA LEU A 94 -5.59 -8.16 -20.27
C LEU A 94 -4.16 -8.55 -19.91
N ASP A 95 -3.22 -8.17 -20.76
CA ASP A 95 -1.79 -8.37 -20.51
C ASP A 95 -1.19 -7.08 -19.97
N ILE A 96 -1.22 -6.94 -18.65
CA ILE A 96 -0.70 -5.76 -17.95
C ILE A 96 0.68 -6.09 -17.43
N ARG A 97 1.66 -5.26 -17.79
CA ARG A 97 3.06 -5.42 -17.36
C ARG A 97 3.56 -4.12 -16.74
N PHE A 98 4.46 -4.27 -15.78
CA PHE A 98 5.00 -3.13 -15.03
C PHE A 98 6.41 -2.80 -15.48
N VAL A 99 6.70 -1.50 -15.53
CA VAL A 99 8.07 -1.00 -15.65
C VAL A 99 8.35 -0.17 -14.41
N PHE A 100 9.26 -0.64 -13.57
CA PHE A 100 9.62 0.02 -12.32
C PHE A 100 10.90 0.84 -12.48
N SER A 101 11.01 1.90 -11.70
CA SER A 101 12.30 2.55 -11.52
C SER A 101 13.29 1.60 -10.85
N ASN A 102 12.83 0.81 -9.89
CA ASN A 102 13.64 -0.20 -9.20
C ASN A 102 12.74 -1.32 -8.66
N SER A 103 12.71 -2.46 -9.35
CA SER A 103 11.93 -3.62 -8.95
C SER A 103 12.42 -4.28 -7.66
N ARG A 104 13.64 -3.96 -7.22
CA ARG A 104 14.22 -4.45 -5.96
C ARG A 104 13.72 -3.69 -4.74
N SER A 105 13.00 -2.59 -4.94
CA SER A 105 12.40 -1.86 -3.82
C SER A 105 11.43 -2.74 -3.07
N LYS A 106 11.48 -2.67 -1.73
CA LYS A 106 10.59 -3.44 -0.87
C LYS A 106 9.22 -2.80 -0.79
N LEU A 107 8.20 -3.60 -0.55
CA LEU A 107 6.82 -3.11 -0.42
C LEU A 107 6.65 -2.14 0.75
N SER A 108 7.42 -2.35 1.81
CA SER A 108 7.43 -1.49 3.01
C SER A 108 8.78 -1.64 3.72
N LYS A 109 9.00 -0.81 4.74
CA LYS A 109 10.24 -0.87 5.54
C LYS A 109 10.47 -2.22 6.21
N ILE A 110 9.40 -2.91 6.58
CA ILE A 110 9.46 -4.19 7.31
C ILE A 110 9.27 -5.41 6.42
N SER A 111 8.85 -5.21 5.17
CA SER A 111 8.63 -6.32 4.24
C SER A 111 9.93 -6.81 3.64
N GLN A 112 10.05 -8.12 3.45
CA GLN A 112 11.13 -8.71 2.66
C GLN A 112 10.75 -8.87 1.19
N THR A 113 9.48 -8.66 0.86
CA THR A 113 8.95 -8.79 -0.50
C THR A 113 9.27 -7.53 -1.31
N THR A 114 9.88 -7.70 -2.47
CA THR A 114 10.15 -6.61 -3.41
C THR A 114 8.99 -6.41 -4.37
N TYR A 115 9.01 -5.30 -5.11
CA TYR A 115 8.04 -5.05 -6.19
C TYR A 115 8.04 -6.19 -7.21
N GLY A 116 9.23 -6.63 -7.63
CA GLY A 116 9.36 -7.74 -8.56
C GLY A 116 8.83 -9.06 -8.00
N ASP A 117 9.10 -9.34 -6.73
CA ASP A 117 8.57 -10.54 -6.05
C ASP A 117 7.04 -10.52 -6.06
N TRP A 118 6.45 -9.38 -5.76
CA TRP A 118 5.00 -9.21 -5.78
C TRP A 118 4.43 -9.50 -7.17
N CYS A 119 5.06 -8.96 -8.21
CA CYS A 119 4.64 -9.21 -9.59
C CYS A 119 4.70 -10.70 -9.95
N THR A 120 5.79 -11.35 -9.61
CA THR A 120 5.98 -12.78 -9.86
C THR A 120 4.90 -13.60 -9.13
N LYS A 121 4.64 -13.27 -7.88
CA LYS A 121 3.63 -13.96 -7.07
C LYS A 121 2.23 -13.85 -7.70
N HIS A 122 1.90 -12.68 -8.25
CA HIS A 122 0.56 -12.41 -8.78
C HIS A 122 0.46 -12.56 -10.30
N GLY A 123 1.51 -13.04 -10.95
CA GLY A 123 1.47 -13.36 -12.38
C GLY A 123 1.60 -12.15 -13.31
N PHE A 124 2.22 -11.08 -12.85
CA PHE A 124 2.54 -9.92 -13.69
C PHE A 124 3.99 -9.97 -14.15
N LYS A 125 4.21 -9.72 -15.42
CA LYS A 125 5.56 -9.49 -15.94
C LYS A 125 6.02 -8.09 -15.60
N TYR A 126 7.31 -7.91 -15.40
CA TYR A 126 7.88 -6.61 -15.06
C TYR A 126 9.28 -6.45 -15.64
N ALA A 127 9.71 -5.19 -15.70
CA ALA A 127 11.05 -4.82 -16.12
C ALA A 127 11.47 -3.57 -15.34
N ASP A 128 12.74 -3.22 -15.43
CA ASP A 128 13.30 -2.03 -14.79
C ASP A 128 13.65 -0.98 -15.83
N LYS A 129 13.31 0.25 -15.52
CA LYS A 129 13.73 1.49 -16.21
C LYS A 129 13.13 1.72 -17.59
N ASP A 130 12.96 0.71 -18.41
CA ASP A 130 12.42 0.87 -19.74
C ASP A 130 11.69 -0.39 -20.20
N ILE A 131 10.92 -0.26 -21.29
CA ILE A 131 10.23 -1.39 -21.91
C ILE A 131 11.26 -2.23 -22.65
N PRO A 132 11.39 -3.54 -22.33
CA PRO A 132 12.32 -4.39 -23.05
C PRO A 132 11.95 -4.48 -24.55
N LEU A 133 12.96 -4.51 -25.41
CA LEU A 133 12.74 -4.69 -26.84
C LEU A 133 11.95 -5.98 -27.14
N SER A 134 12.18 -7.03 -26.36
CA SER A 134 11.47 -8.29 -26.53
C SER A 134 9.95 -8.13 -26.40
N TRP A 135 9.48 -7.23 -25.52
CA TRP A 135 8.05 -6.96 -25.38
C TRP A 135 7.49 -6.23 -26.59
N LEU A 136 8.27 -5.32 -27.17
CA LEU A 136 7.85 -4.57 -28.34
C LEU A 136 7.74 -5.45 -29.58
N LYS A 137 8.51 -6.55 -29.61
CA LYS A 137 8.54 -7.51 -30.73
C LYS A 137 7.57 -8.67 -30.56
N GLU A 138 6.93 -8.82 -29.38
CA GLU A 138 5.91 -9.87 -29.21
C GLU A 138 4.74 -9.63 -30.14
N ARG A 139 4.22 -10.71 -30.70
CA ARG A 139 3.02 -10.65 -31.54
C ARG A 139 1.78 -10.69 -30.66
N GLY A 140 0.75 -9.92 -31.04
CA GLY A 140 -0.55 -9.98 -30.38
C GLY A 140 -1.24 -11.30 -30.63
N ASN A 141 -2.10 -11.65 -29.72
CA ASN A 141 -2.96 -12.83 -29.84
C ASN A 141 -4.14 -12.55 -30.77
#